data_5d7c1a7d097b201d9c1daa67803886dc
#
_entry.id   5d7c1a7d097b201d9c1daa67803886dc
#
_cell.length_a   1.000
_cell.length_b   1.000
_cell.length_c   1.000
_cell.angle_alpha   90.00
_cell.angle_beta   90.00
_cell.angle_gamma   90.00
#
_symmetry.space_group_name_H-M   'P 1'
#
loop_
_entity.id
_entity.type
_entity.pdbx_description
1 polymer ?
#
loop_
_entity_poly.entity_id
_entity_poly.type
_entity_poly.pdbx_seq_one_letter_code
_entity_poly.pdbx_strand_id
1 'polypeptide(L)'
;MLKIGVFGVGHLGKFHLNNWKNIEGTELIGFFDPNDTNATEIEEKYGLKRFHDAETLVQHADAIDIVAPTNFHFELCQLALRNGKHVFVEKPMADNIEQAKEIVQLVKEAKVKFQVGHVERFNPAFLALKNRPLNPMFIEVHRLAQFNPRGTEVSVILDLMIHDIDIILHMVNSDVKNIHASGVSVMTDTPDIANVRIEFHNGCVANLTSSRISMKRMRKMRLFQKDAYIGIDFLDKKTEIIKLKGDEDDALFNFEIETQNGTKTIAIENPEITEINAIEAELRAFYDAILHDTRPPVNEIDGYVALEVAHDILRKIDSSPNSTSTV
;
A
#
# COMPACT_ATOMS: atom_id res chain seq x y z
N MET A 1 -5.79 18.48 21.14
CA MET A 1 -4.85 17.76 20.25
C MET A 1 -5.15 16.28 20.34
N LEU A 2 -5.11 15.59 19.21
CA LEU A 2 -5.30 14.12 19.15
C LEU A 2 -4.04 13.42 19.70
N LYS A 3 -4.21 12.59 20.73
CA LYS A 3 -3.10 11.88 21.38
C LYS A 3 -2.77 10.59 20.62
N ILE A 4 -1.53 10.50 20.11
CA ILE A 4 -1.05 9.36 19.34
C ILE A 4 -0.09 8.52 20.18
N GLY A 5 -0.38 7.22 20.28
CA GLY A 5 0.54 6.21 20.79
C GLY A 5 1.10 5.36 19.64
N VAL A 6 2.37 4.99 19.68
CA VAL A 6 3.01 4.20 18.61
C VAL A 6 3.44 2.83 19.14
N PHE A 7 3.07 1.77 18.44
CA PHE A 7 3.55 0.41 18.68
C PHE A 7 4.63 0.04 17.66
N GLY A 8 5.84 -0.25 18.15
CA GLY A 8 6.99 -0.58 17.34
C GLY A 8 7.76 0.66 16.87
N VAL A 9 8.98 0.81 17.34
CA VAL A 9 9.87 1.93 16.99
C VAL A 9 11.16 1.46 16.32
N GLY A 10 11.08 0.34 15.60
CA GLY A 10 12.11 -0.16 14.71
C GLY A 10 12.39 0.78 13.54
N HIS A 11 12.92 0.23 12.44
CA HIS A 11 13.31 1.04 11.28
C HIS A 11 12.16 1.89 10.71
N LEU A 12 11.00 1.28 10.45
CA LEU A 12 9.83 1.99 9.90
C LEU A 12 9.17 2.91 10.94
N GLY A 13 9.09 2.46 12.21
CA GLY A 13 8.53 3.27 13.30
C GLY A 13 9.24 4.62 13.48
N LYS A 14 10.55 4.69 13.25
CA LYS A 14 11.29 5.97 13.26
C LYS A 14 10.80 6.96 12.20
N PHE A 15 10.40 6.48 11.02
CA PHE A 15 9.78 7.34 9.99
C PHE A 15 8.41 7.82 10.45
N HIS A 16 7.58 6.95 11.04
CA HIS A 16 6.28 7.35 11.57
C HIS A 16 6.42 8.40 12.67
N LEU A 17 7.29 8.18 13.64
CA LEU A 17 7.56 9.17 14.70
C LEU A 17 7.97 10.54 14.15
N ASN A 18 8.83 10.58 13.11
CA ASN A 18 9.27 11.82 12.49
C ASN A 18 8.11 12.53 11.76
N ASN A 19 7.24 11.77 11.10
CA ASN A 19 6.14 12.33 10.33
C ASN A 19 5.00 12.80 11.24
N TRP A 20 4.67 12.07 12.32
CA TRP A 20 3.68 12.52 13.30
C TRP A 20 4.02 13.87 13.92
N LYS A 21 5.31 14.18 14.15
CA LYS A 21 5.76 15.47 14.66
C LYS A 21 5.43 16.66 13.75
N ASN A 22 5.24 16.41 12.45
CA ASN A 22 4.93 17.44 11.47
C ASN A 22 3.42 17.67 11.28
N ILE A 23 2.57 16.85 11.91
CA ILE A 23 1.12 16.96 11.78
C ILE A 23 0.56 17.83 12.92
N GLU A 24 0.22 19.07 12.58
CA GLU A 24 -0.41 19.99 13.52
C GLU A 24 -1.73 19.41 14.05
N GLY A 25 -2.01 19.62 15.33
CA GLY A 25 -3.21 19.11 15.99
C GLY A 25 -3.03 17.75 16.62
N THR A 26 -1.87 17.10 16.46
CA THR A 26 -1.54 15.84 17.14
C THR A 26 -0.56 16.05 18.29
N GLU A 27 -0.59 15.14 19.25
CA GLU A 27 0.35 15.02 20.36
C GLU A 27 0.88 13.58 20.41
N LEU A 28 2.16 13.41 20.14
CA LEU A 28 2.82 12.12 20.27
C LEU A 28 3.12 11.86 21.75
N ILE A 29 2.27 11.07 22.42
CA ILE A 29 2.34 10.87 23.89
C ILE A 29 3.40 9.86 24.32
N GLY A 30 3.86 9.02 23.40
CA GLY A 30 4.90 8.02 23.64
C GLY A 30 4.75 6.78 22.78
N PHE A 31 5.49 5.75 23.13
CA PHE A 31 5.54 4.51 22.36
C PHE A 31 5.68 3.28 23.26
N PHE A 32 5.37 2.10 22.69
CA PHE A 32 5.68 0.79 23.25
C PHE A 32 6.54 0.00 22.25
N ASP A 33 7.66 -0.51 22.70
CA ASP A 33 8.51 -1.45 21.98
C ASP A 33 9.16 -2.40 23.01
N PRO A 34 9.02 -3.74 22.86
CA PRO A 34 9.62 -4.70 23.77
C PRO A 34 11.15 -4.78 23.63
N ASN A 35 11.72 -4.28 22.54
CA ASN A 35 13.15 -4.27 22.30
C ASN A 35 13.81 -3.07 22.99
N ASP A 36 14.57 -3.34 24.06
CA ASP A 36 15.22 -2.29 24.86
C ASP A 36 16.20 -1.43 24.06
N THR A 37 16.90 -2.01 23.09
CA THR A 37 17.85 -1.26 22.25
C THR A 37 17.13 -0.21 21.41
N ASN A 38 16.03 -0.60 20.75
CA ASN A 38 15.20 0.33 19.97
C ASN A 38 14.61 1.41 20.90
N ALA A 39 14.07 0.99 22.05
CA ALA A 39 13.40 1.87 22.98
C ALA A 39 14.36 2.94 23.53
N THR A 40 15.54 2.53 24.03
CA THR A 40 16.55 3.46 24.56
C THR A 40 16.99 4.48 23.50
N GLU A 41 17.21 4.05 22.24
CA GLU A 41 17.57 4.98 21.16
C GLU A 41 16.49 6.04 20.95
N ILE A 42 15.22 5.66 21.04
CA ILE A 42 14.10 6.60 20.83
C ILE A 42 13.92 7.54 22.02
N GLU A 43 14.05 7.05 23.24
CA GLU A 43 14.01 7.91 24.44
C GLU A 43 15.11 8.98 24.40
N GLU A 44 16.35 8.57 24.11
CA GLU A 44 17.50 9.49 24.05
C GLU A 44 17.41 10.49 22.90
N LYS A 45 17.05 10.02 21.70
CA LYS A 45 17.07 10.84 20.48
C LYS A 45 15.85 11.74 20.33
N TYR A 46 14.66 11.24 20.73
CA TYR A 46 13.39 11.92 20.49
C TYR A 46 12.79 12.53 21.76
N GLY A 47 13.29 12.16 22.95
CA GLY A 47 12.73 12.58 24.23
C GLY A 47 11.30 12.08 24.44
N LEU A 48 10.92 10.97 23.77
CA LEU A 48 9.59 10.39 23.86
C LEU A 48 9.50 9.42 25.02
N LYS A 49 8.36 9.42 25.72
CA LYS A 49 8.09 8.51 26.82
C LYS A 49 7.93 7.09 26.32
N ARG A 50 8.70 6.14 26.86
CA ARG A 50 8.45 4.72 26.72
C ARG A 50 7.35 4.29 27.69
N PHE A 51 6.38 3.54 27.20
CA PHE A 51 5.44 2.78 28.02
C PHE A 51 5.94 1.34 28.15
N HIS A 52 5.86 0.76 29.34
CA HIS A 52 6.38 -0.58 29.59
C HIS A 52 5.37 -1.70 29.30
N ASP A 53 4.10 -1.33 29.09
CA ASP A 53 3.04 -2.23 28.65
C ASP A 53 2.14 -1.55 27.62
N ALA A 54 1.58 -2.36 26.73
CA ALA A 54 0.74 -1.91 25.63
C ALA A 54 -0.59 -1.32 26.11
N GLU A 55 -1.17 -1.93 27.15
CA GLU A 55 -2.47 -1.54 27.73
C GLU A 55 -2.40 -0.11 28.28
N THR A 56 -1.35 0.22 29.01
CA THR A 56 -1.17 1.57 29.57
C THR A 56 -1.06 2.62 28.46
N LEU A 57 -0.33 2.33 27.37
CA LEU A 57 -0.27 3.25 26.23
C LEU A 57 -1.65 3.45 25.61
N VAL A 58 -2.39 2.37 25.36
CA VAL A 58 -3.75 2.43 24.78
C VAL A 58 -4.70 3.26 25.64
N GLN A 59 -4.65 3.11 26.97
CA GLN A 59 -5.51 3.88 27.89
C GLN A 59 -5.30 5.39 27.79
N HIS A 60 -4.07 5.84 27.50
CA HIS A 60 -3.72 7.26 27.45
C HIS A 60 -3.85 7.90 26.05
N ALA A 61 -3.90 7.08 24.98
CA ALA A 61 -4.01 7.53 23.61
C ALA A 61 -5.46 7.71 23.14
N ASP A 62 -5.68 8.52 22.11
CA ASP A 62 -6.91 8.60 21.35
C ASP A 62 -6.82 7.74 20.08
N ALA A 63 -5.64 7.65 19.50
CA ALA A 63 -5.34 6.82 18.33
C ALA A 63 -4.02 6.08 18.52
N ILE A 64 -3.94 4.89 17.94
CA ILE A 64 -2.78 4.02 17.96
C ILE A 64 -2.26 3.83 16.54
N ASP A 65 -0.95 4.03 16.38
CA ASP A 65 -0.20 3.77 15.16
C ASP A 65 0.62 2.48 15.34
N ILE A 66 0.30 1.43 14.57
CA ILE A 66 0.88 0.09 14.71
C ILE A 66 1.89 -0.13 13.58
N VAL A 67 3.18 -0.09 13.95
CA VAL A 67 4.34 -0.25 13.06
C VAL A 67 5.23 -1.42 13.54
N ALA A 68 4.65 -2.30 14.31
CA ALA A 68 5.26 -3.54 14.78
C ALA A 68 5.41 -4.55 13.63
N PRO A 69 6.14 -5.67 13.80
CA PRO A 69 6.11 -6.78 12.85
C PRO A 69 4.70 -7.35 12.67
N THR A 70 4.39 -7.81 11.45
CA THR A 70 3.04 -8.22 11.03
C THR A 70 2.36 -9.25 11.96
N ASN A 71 3.15 -10.19 12.49
CA ASN A 71 2.64 -11.23 13.39
C ASN A 71 2.04 -10.68 14.70
N PHE A 72 2.30 -9.41 15.04
CA PHE A 72 1.71 -8.73 16.20
C PHE A 72 0.55 -7.80 15.83
N HIS A 73 0.31 -7.53 14.53
CA HIS A 73 -0.70 -6.56 14.11
C HIS A 73 -2.08 -6.90 14.65
N PHE A 74 -2.49 -8.16 14.54
CA PHE A 74 -3.82 -8.59 14.97
C PHE A 74 -4.06 -8.34 16.47
N GLU A 75 -3.15 -8.78 17.32
CA GLU A 75 -3.29 -8.64 18.78
C GLU A 75 -3.30 -7.16 19.20
N LEU A 76 -2.44 -6.36 18.60
CA LEU A 76 -2.35 -4.92 18.88
C LEU A 76 -3.56 -4.15 18.35
N CYS A 77 -4.07 -4.49 17.16
CA CYS A 77 -5.34 -3.97 16.63
C CYS A 77 -6.50 -4.33 17.54
N GLN A 78 -6.60 -5.60 17.96
CA GLN A 78 -7.65 -6.08 18.84
C GLN A 78 -7.63 -5.33 20.19
N LEU A 79 -6.45 -5.13 20.78
CA LEU A 79 -6.29 -4.37 22.01
C LEU A 79 -6.79 -2.92 21.84
N ALA A 80 -6.34 -2.22 20.79
CA ALA A 80 -6.75 -0.84 20.55
C ALA A 80 -8.25 -0.72 20.25
N LEU A 81 -8.79 -1.57 19.36
CA LEU A 81 -10.20 -1.53 18.95
C LEU A 81 -11.15 -1.84 20.09
N ARG A 82 -10.84 -2.83 20.95
CA ARG A 82 -11.64 -3.16 22.14
C ARG A 82 -11.67 -2.05 23.18
N ASN A 83 -10.67 -1.16 23.15
CA ASN A 83 -10.61 0.05 23.97
C ASN A 83 -11.17 1.31 23.26
N GLY A 84 -11.82 1.14 22.10
CA GLY A 84 -12.46 2.22 21.37
C GLY A 84 -11.49 3.25 20.80
N LYS A 85 -10.25 2.83 20.47
CA LYS A 85 -9.23 3.71 19.90
C LYS A 85 -9.25 3.67 18.37
N HIS A 86 -8.99 4.83 17.75
CA HIS A 86 -8.69 4.88 16.32
C HIS A 86 -7.38 4.14 16.03
N VAL A 87 -7.29 3.46 14.89
CA VAL A 87 -6.13 2.63 14.56
C VAL A 87 -5.60 2.95 13.17
N PHE A 88 -4.31 3.22 13.10
CA PHE A 88 -3.51 3.07 11.90
C PHE A 88 -2.67 1.80 12.04
N VAL A 89 -2.60 0.97 11.02
CA VAL A 89 -1.76 -0.23 11.02
C VAL A 89 -1.01 -0.36 9.71
N GLU A 90 0.28 -0.67 9.78
CA GLU A 90 1.08 -0.96 8.60
C GLU A 90 0.59 -2.19 7.84
N LYS A 91 0.90 -2.22 6.53
CA LYS A 91 0.61 -3.37 5.68
C LYS A 91 1.55 -4.57 5.97
N PRO A 92 1.08 -5.80 5.76
CA PRO A 92 -0.32 -6.19 5.63
C PRO A 92 -1.07 -6.04 6.95
N MET A 93 -2.38 -5.77 6.90
CA MET A 93 -3.16 -5.46 8.11
C MET A 93 -3.19 -6.57 9.15
N ALA A 94 -2.95 -7.81 8.75
CA ALA A 94 -2.87 -9.00 9.58
C ALA A 94 -2.04 -10.08 8.88
N ASP A 95 -1.71 -11.14 9.60
CA ASP A 95 -0.91 -12.26 9.11
C ASP A 95 -1.71 -13.24 8.22
N ASN A 96 -3.03 -13.33 8.45
CA ASN A 96 -3.93 -14.20 7.71
C ASN A 96 -5.33 -13.60 7.54
N ILE A 97 -6.15 -14.25 6.70
CA ILE A 97 -7.49 -13.77 6.32
C ILE A 97 -8.47 -13.80 7.49
N GLU A 98 -8.38 -14.80 8.36
CA GLU A 98 -9.25 -14.97 9.52
C GLU A 98 -9.07 -13.80 10.50
N GLN A 99 -7.82 -13.46 10.81
CA GLN A 99 -7.49 -12.29 11.63
C GLN A 99 -7.97 -10.98 10.98
N ALA A 100 -7.77 -10.81 9.68
CA ALA A 100 -8.25 -9.63 8.97
C ALA A 100 -9.78 -9.49 9.01
N LYS A 101 -10.52 -10.59 8.87
CA LYS A 101 -11.99 -10.62 9.04
C LYS A 101 -12.43 -10.19 10.43
N GLU A 102 -11.73 -10.66 11.46
CA GLU A 102 -12.03 -10.29 12.85
C GLU A 102 -11.74 -8.79 13.06
N ILE A 103 -10.64 -8.25 12.52
CA ILE A 103 -10.36 -6.81 12.58
C ILE A 103 -11.52 -6.02 11.95
N VAL A 104 -11.98 -6.39 10.76
CA VAL A 104 -13.11 -5.71 10.07
C VAL A 104 -14.36 -5.71 10.98
N GLN A 105 -14.66 -6.82 11.63
CA GLN A 105 -15.79 -6.89 12.55
C GLN A 105 -15.59 -6.00 13.78
N LEU A 106 -14.40 -6.01 14.38
CA LEU A 106 -14.07 -5.18 15.54
C LEU A 106 -14.15 -3.69 15.22
N VAL A 107 -13.68 -3.26 14.04
CA VAL A 107 -13.79 -1.85 13.59
C VAL A 107 -15.24 -1.42 13.50
N LYS A 108 -16.10 -2.28 12.93
CA LYS A 108 -17.55 -2.03 12.84
C LYS A 108 -18.21 -1.91 14.22
N GLU A 109 -17.82 -2.75 15.18
CA GLU A 109 -18.33 -2.73 16.54
C GLU A 109 -17.85 -1.52 17.34
N ALA A 110 -16.56 -1.20 17.24
CA ALA A 110 -15.94 -0.08 17.93
C ALA A 110 -16.36 1.29 17.36
N LYS A 111 -16.81 1.36 16.11
CA LYS A 111 -17.21 2.61 15.40
C LYS A 111 -16.11 3.67 15.40
N VAL A 112 -14.88 3.23 15.24
CA VAL A 112 -13.68 4.06 15.17
C VAL A 112 -13.16 4.17 13.73
N LYS A 113 -12.21 5.07 13.48
CA LYS A 113 -11.50 5.14 12.21
C LYS A 113 -10.37 4.11 12.22
N PHE A 114 -10.24 3.41 11.10
CA PHE A 114 -9.19 2.42 10.88
C PHE A 114 -8.57 2.67 9.50
N GLN A 115 -7.25 2.79 9.45
CA GLN A 115 -6.51 2.97 8.20
C GLN A 115 -5.38 1.95 8.10
N VAL A 116 -5.17 1.44 6.89
CA VAL A 116 -4.05 0.54 6.58
C VAL A 116 -2.97 1.29 5.81
N GLY A 117 -1.71 1.08 6.17
CA GLY A 117 -0.53 1.75 5.62
C GLY A 117 -0.17 1.31 4.19
N HIS A 118 -1.09 1.43 3.24
CA HIS A 118 -0.79 1.27 1.82
C HIS A 118 -0.24 2.56 1.24
N VAL A 119 0.98 2.89 1.64
CA VAL A 119 1.67 4.16 1.35
C VAL A 119 1.75 4.54 -0.13
N GLU A 120 1.75 3.56 -1.04
CA GLU A 120 1.79 3.83 -2.49
C GLU A 120 0.50 4.51 -3.01
N ARG A 121 -0.63 4.45 -2.28
CA ARG A 121 -1.82 5.29 -2.55
C ARG A 121 -1.54 6.79 -2.41
N PHE A 122 -0.51 7.14 -1.64
CA PHE A 122 -0.08 8.51 -1.37
C PHE A 122 1.20 8.88 -2.13
N ASN A 123 1.66 8.01 -3.03
CA ASN A 123 2.79 8.31 -3.89
C ASN A 123 2.46 9.49 -4.82
N PRO A 124 3.32 10.52 -4.91
CA PRO A 124 3.07 11.70 -5.75
C PRO A 124 2.72 11.38 -7.19
N ALA A 125 3.37 10.35 -7.78
CA ALA A 125 3.07 9.93 -9.15
C ALA A 125 1.62 9.42 -9.31
N PHE A 126 1.11 8.70 -8.31
CA PHE A 126 -0.27 8.21 -8.32
C PHE A 126 -1.27 9.33 -8.02
N LEU A 127 -0.96 10.20 -7.07
CA LEU A 127 -1.81 11.33 -6.71
C LEU A 127 -2.00 12.35 -7.85
N ALA A 128 -1.05 12.44 -8.78
CA ALA A 128 -1.19 13.25 -9.99
C ALA A 128 -2.38 12.82 -10.87
N LEU A 129 -2.94 11.63 -10.64
CA LEU A 129 -4.11 11.10 -11.36
C LEU A 129 -5.43 11.27 -10.58
N LYS A 130 -5.42 11.81 -9.36
CA LYS A 130 -6.56 11.84 -8.43
C LYS A 130 -7.87 12.38 -9.03
N ASN A 131 -7.80 13.35 -9.93
CA ASN A 131 -8.97 14.01 -10.51
C ASN A 131 -9.26 13.54 -11.95
N ARG A 132 -8.68 12.43 -12.39
CA ARG A 132 -8.85 11.90 -13.73
C ARG A 132 -9.70 10.64 -13.71
N PRO A 133 -10.63 10.48 -14.65
CA PRO A 133 -11.37 9.23 -14.81
C PRO A 133 -10.42 8.13 -15.27
N LEU A 134 -10.30 7.08 -14.47
CA LEU A 134 -9.50 5.90 -14.79
C LEU A 134 -10.45 4.74 -15.08
N ASN A 135 -10.38 4.21 -16.29
CA ASN A 135 -11.14 3.04 -16.73
C ASN A 135 -10.21 2.07 -17.48
N PRO A 136 -9.21 1.50 -16.80
CA PRO A 136 -8.23 0.65 -17.45
C PRO A 136 -8.89 -0.63 -17.97
N MET A 137 -8.56 -1.01 -19.21
CA MET A 137 -8.90 -2.28 -19.82
C MET A 137 -7.79 -3.30 -19.64
N PHE A 138 -6.56 -2.82 -19.57
CA PHE A 138 -5.38 -3.63 -19.34
C PHE A 138 -4.38 -2.86 -18.45
N ILE A 139 -3.79 -3.58 -17.47
CA ILE A 139 -2.79 -3.04 -16.55
C ILE A 139 -1.56 -3.94 -16.59
N GLU A 140 -0.39 -3.34 -16.64
CA GLU A 140 0.90 -4.03 -16.55
C GLU A 140 1.75 -3.41 -15.45
N VAL A 141 2.24 -4.25 -14.52
CA VAL A 141 3.01 -3.79 -13.36
C VAL A 141 4.30 -4.57 -13.20
N HIS A 142 5.38 -3.83 -12.93
CA HIS A 142 6.66 -4.39 -12.54
C HIS A 142 7.16 -3.74 -11.25
N ARG A 143 7.32 -4.55 -10.20
CA ARG A 143 7.93 -4.15 -8.93
C ARG A 143 9.14 -5.03 -8.65
N LEU A 144 10.31 -4.50 -8.99
CA LEU A 144 11.58 -5.21 -8.92
C LEU A 144 12.46 -4.56 -7.85
N ALA A 145 12.97 -5.36 -6.94
CA ALA A 145 13.90 -4.95 -5.89
C ALA A 145 15.18 -5.78 -5.94
N GLN A 146 16.27 -5.21 -5.45
CA GLN A 146 17.51 -5.93 -5.19
C GLN A 146 17.35 -6.77 -3.94
N PHE A 147 18.06 -7.89 -3.87
CA PHE A 147 18.01 -8.78 -2.72
C PHE A 147 18.46 -8.05 -1.44
N ASN A 148 17.64 -8.20 -0.41
CA ASN A 148 17.94 -7.75 0.94
C ASN A 148 17.69 -8.95 1.88
N PRO A 149 18.68 -9.36 2.71
CA PRO A 149 18.51 -10.50 3.61
C PRO A 149 17.52 -10.27 4.75
N ARG A 150 17.03 -9.03 4.93
CA ARG A 150 16.02 -8.72 5.94
C ARG A 150 14.61 -8.89 5.37
N GLY A 151 13.71 -9.51 6.12
CA GLY A 151 12.30 -9.70 5.73
C GLY A 151 12.11 -10.81 4.69
N THR A 152 13.06 -11.73 4.58
CA THR A 152 12.99 -12.85 3.62
C THR A 152 12.03 -13.96 4.04
N GLU A 153 11.59 -13.95 5.29
CA GLU A 153 10.54 -14.83 5.82
C GLU A 153 9.16 -14.55 5.23
N VAL A 154 8.94 -13.32 4.74
CA VAL A 154 7.69 -12.93 4.08
C VAL A 154 7.82 -13.11 2.57
N SER A 155 6.81 -13.67 1.91
CA SER A 155 6.81 -13.85 0.45
C SER A 155 6.84 -12.52 -0.31
N VAL A 156 7.39 -12.52 -1.54
CA VAL A 156 7.40 -11.32 -2.40
C VAL A 156 6.00 -10.77 -2.69
N ILE A 157 4.96 -11.61 -2.53
CA ILE A 157 3.57 -11.22 -2.71
C ILE A 157 3.12 -10.29 -1.57
N LEU A 158 3.31 -10.70 -0.32
CA LEU A 158 2.91 -9.93 0.87
C LEU A 158 3.85 -8.75 1.16
N ASP A 159 5.12 -8.85 0.74
CA ASP A 159 6.09 -7.77 0.95
C ASP A 159 5.98 -6.68 -0.14
N LEU A 160 6.02 -7.07 -1.41
CA LEU A 160 6.11 -6.14 -2.54
C LEU A 160 4.81 -6.03 -3.34
N MET A 161 4.25 -7.16 -3.81
CA MET A 161 3.13 -7.16 -4.75
C MET A 161 1.85 -6.59 -4.15
N ILE A 162 1.64 -6.71 -2.85
CA ILE A 162 0.44 -6.23 -2.16
C ILE A 162 0.20 -4.73 -2.35
N HIS A 163 1.24 -3.92 -2.51
CA HIS A 163 1.10 -2.51 -2.84
C HIS A 163 0.46 -2.28 -4.22
N ASP A 164 0.83 -3.09 -5.19
CA ASP A 164 0.30 -3.00 -6.54
C ASP A 164 -1.11 -3.60 -6.62
N ILE A 165 -1.37 -4.68 -5.87
CA ILE A 165 -2.70 -5.27 -5.71
C ILE A 165 -3.67 -4.22 -5.17
N ASP A 166 -3.31 -3.53 -4.10
CA ASP A 166 -4.13 -2.49 -3.49
C ASP A 166 -4.48 -1.36 -4.47
N ILE A 167 -3.48 -0.83 -5.20
CA ILE A 167 -3.70 0.22 -6.20
C ILE A 167 -4.61 -0.27 -7.33
N ILE A 168 -4.41 -1.49 -7.83
CA ILE A 168 -5.23 -2.06 -8.91
C ILE A 168 -6.68 -2.21 -8.45
N LEU A 169 -6.92 -2.79 -7.29
CA LEU A 169 -8.26 -2.96 -6.73
C LEU A 169 -8.97 -1.62 -6.57
N HIS A 170 -8.26 -0.59 -6.11
CA HIS A 170 -8.80 0.75 -6.00
C HIS A 170 -9.20 1.38 -7.34
N MET A 171 -8.37 1.19 -8.39
CA MET A 171 -8.62 1.81 -9.70
C MET A 171 -9.69 1.08 -10.52
N VAL A 172 -9.67 -0.25 -10.49
CA VAL A 172 -10.51 -1.07 -11.38
C VAL A 172 -11.97 -1.07 -10.94
N ASN A 173 -12.24 -0.90 -9.64
CA ASN A 173 -13.59 -0.85 -9.06
C ASN A 173 -14.52 -1.96 -9.56
N SER A 174 -14.01 -3.19 -9.57
CA SER A 174 -14.73 -4.40 -9.99
C SER A 174 -14.20 -5.61 -9.24
N ASP A 175 -15.05 -6.57 -8.95
CA ASP A 175 -14.66 -7.81 -8.29
C ASP A 175 -13.70 -8.63 -9.16
N VAL A 176 -12.78 -9.33 -8.51
CA VAL A 176 -11.87 -10.28 -9.13
C VAL A 176 -12.66 -11.49 -9.61
N LYS A 177 -12.49 -11.83 -10.90
CA LYS A 177 -13.15 -12.97 -11.55
C LYS A 177 -12.28 -14.22 -11.53
N ASN A 178 -10.97 -14.05 -11.81
CA ASN A 178 -10.03 -15.16 -11.88
C ASN A 178 -8.60 -14.69 -11.60
N ILE A 179 -7.78 -15.59 -11.04
CA ILE A 179 -6.37 -15.36 -10.76
C ILE A 179 -5.56 -16.53 -11.31
N HIS A 180 -4.55 -16.23 -12.12
CA HIS A 180 -3.48 -17.15 -12.51
C HIS A 180 -2.17 -16.65 -11.93
N ALA A 181 -1.43 -17.52 -11.26
CA ALA A 181 -0.20 -17.13 -10.59
C ALA A 181 0.89 -18.19 -10.75
N SER A 182 2.11 -17.73 -10.86
CA SER A 182 3.33 -18.56 -10.82
C SER A 182 4.36 -17.86 -9.95
N GLY A 183 5.08 -18.61 -9.15
CA GLY A 183 6.14 -18.10 -8.29
C GLY A 183 7.31 -19.07 -8.22
N VAL A 184 8.50 -18.54 -7.98
CA VAL A 184 9.73 -19.33 -7.87
C VAL A 184 10.53 -18.86 -6.66
N SER A 185 10.92 -19.82 -5.81
CA SER A 185 11.87 -19.65 -4.72
C SER A 185 13.27 -19.91 -5.27
N VAL A 186 14.18 -18.95 -5.14
CA VAL A 186 15.55 -19.01 -5.68
C VAL A 186 16.58 -18.83 -4.56
N MET A 187 16.35 -17.88 -3.68
CA MET A 187 17.27 -17.50 -2.59
C MET A 187 16.69 -17.81 -1.22
N THR A 188 15.37 -17.96 -1.12
CA THR A 188 14.63 -18.16 0.13
C THR A 188 13.63 -19.30 0.00
N ASP A 189 13.03 -19.73 1.13
CA ASP A 189 12.01 -20.79 1.16
C ASP A 189 10.63 -20.32 0.66
N THR A 190 10.45 -19.01 0.49
CA THR A 190 9.22 -18.40 -0.06
C THR A 190 9.48 -17.88 -1.47
N PRO A 191 8.44 -17.64 -2.31
CA PRO A 191 8.64 -17.09 -3.64
C PRO A 191 9.42 -15.76 -3.62
N ASP A 192 10.55 -15.72 -4.35
CA ASP A 192 11.42 -14.56 -4.55
C ASP A 192 11.03 -13.76 -5.79
N ILE A 193 10.37 -14.42 -6.74
CA ILE A 193 9.77 -13.83 -7.93
C ILE A 193 8.39 -14.45 -8.13
N ALA A 194 7.42 -13.60 -8.49
CA ALA A 194 6.09 -14.03 -8.86
C ALA A 194 5.59 -13.27 -10.09
N ASN A 195 4.85 -13.97 -10.94
CA ASN A 195 4.07 -13.40 -12.04
C ASN A 195 2.62 -13.79 -11.85
N VAL A 196 1.73 -12.79 -11.94
CA VAL A 196 0.31 -12.94 -11.65
C VAL A 196 -0.51 -12.26 -12.72
N ARG A 197 -1.59 -12.92 -13.15
CA ARG A 197 -2.62 -12.36 -14.00
C ARG A 197 -3.94 -12.37 -13.24
N ILE A 198 -4.53 -11.19 -13.06
CA ILE A 198 -5.84 -10.99 -12.43
C ILE A 198 -6.83 -10.56 -13.52
N GLU A 199 -7.96 -11.25 -13.60
CA GLU A 199 -9.08 -10.91 -14.48
C GLU A 199 -10.25 -10.41 -13.65
N PHE A 200 -10.86 -9.31 -14.06
CA PHE A 200 -11.99 -8.68 -13.37
C PHE A 200 -13.31 -8.92 -14.10
N HIS A 201 -14.43 -8.82 -13.37
CA HIS A 201 -15.76 -9.01 -13.96
C HIS A 201 -16.12 -7.95 -15.00
N ASN A 202 -15.58 -6.73 -14.90
CA ASN A 202 -15.76 -5.68 -15.91
C ASN A 202 -14.91 -5.88 -17.18
N GLY A 203 -14.14 -6.97 -17.26
CA GLY A 203 -13.26 -7.31 -18.39
C GLY A 203 -11.86 -6.73 -18.33
N CYS A 204 -11.53 -5.91 -17.33
CA CYS A 204 -10.16 -5.46 -17.11
C CYS A 204 -9.25 -6.66 -16.77
N VAL A 205 -8.01 -6.58 -17.23
CA VAL A 205 -6.97 -7.57 -16.92
C VAL A 205 -5.73 -6.85 -16.38
N ALA A 206 -5.17 -7.38 -15.29
CA ALA A 206 -3.92 -6.89 -14.74
C ALA A 206 -2.85 -8.00 -14.73
N ASN A 207 -1.66 -7.68 -15.26
CA ASN A 207 -0.49 -8.53 -15.17
C ASN A 207 0.52 -7.88 -14.21
N LEU A 208 0.92 -8.62 -13.17
CA LEU A 208 1.86 -8.16 -12.15
C LEU A 208 3.10 -9.04 -12.15
N THR A 209 4.26 -8.42 -12.09
CA THR A 209 5.52 -9.12 -11.85
C THR A 209 6.24 -8.46 -10.67
N SER A 210 6.49 -9.22 -9.62
CA SER A 210 7.26 -8.76 -8.47
C SER A 210 8.45 -9.67 -8.22
N SER A 211 9.62 -9.06 -7.96
CA SER A 211 10.86 -9.79 -7.68
C SER A 211 11.69 -9.06 -6.63
N ARG A 212 12.25 -9.82 -5.69
CA ARG A 212 13.23 -9.31 -4.70
C ARG A 212 14.67 -9.64 -5.06
N ILE A 213 14.92 -10.31 -6.20
CA ILE A 213 16.24 -10.79 -6.64
C ILE A 213 16.69 -10.15 -7.95
N SER A 214 16.19 -8.97 -8.26
CA SER A 214 16.51 -8.26 -9.50
C SER A 214 17.77 -7.39 -9.36
N MET A 215 18.53 -7.24 -10.44
CA MET A 215 19.74 -6.41 -10.46
C MET A 215 19.43 -4.90 -10.40
N LYS A 216 18.27 -4.49 -10.91
CA LYS A 216 17.83 -3.10 -10.93
C LYS A 216 16.51 -2.95 -10.21
N ARG A 217 16.34 -1.82 -9.53
CA ARG A 217 15.05 -1.43 -8.95
C ARG A 217 14.13 -0.92 -10.04
N MET A 218 12.86 -1.29 -9.95
CA MET A 218 11.80 -0.78 -10.82
C MET A 218 10.48 -0.80 -10.04
N ARG A 219 9.68 0.25 -10.19
CA ARG A 219 8.31 0.32 -9.65
C ARG A 219 7.45 1.04 -10.68
N LYS A 220 7.05 0.31 -11.72
CA LYS A 220 6.33 0.88 -12.86
C LYS A 220 4.98 0.22 -13.06
N MET A 221 3.98 1.05 -13.36
CA MET A 221 2.66 0.62 -13.75
C MET A 221 2.27 1.29 -15.06
N ARG A 222 1.64 0.55 -15.97
CA ARG A 222 1.13 1.01 -17.24
C ARG A 222 -0.34 0.67 -17.33
N LEU A 223 -1.15 1.68 -17.61
CA LEU A 223 -2.58 1.54 -17.77
C LEU A 223 -2.93 1.77 -19.24
N PHE A 224 -3.69 0.88 -19.80
CA PHE A 224 -4.22 0.98 -21.15
C PHE A 224 -5.74 1.10 -21.07
N GLN A 225 -6.27 2.22 -21.48
CA GLN A 225 -7.69 2.47 -21.58
C GLN A 225 -8.07 2.89 -23.01
N LYS A 226 -9.37 3.03 -23.30
CA LYS A 226 -9.86 3.23 -24.67
C LYS A 226 -9.21 4.43 -25.37
N ASP A 227 -8.94 5.48 -24.64
CA ASP A 227 -8.54 6.80 -25.13
C ASP A 227 -7.15 7.24 -24.65
N ALA A 228 -6.53 6.49 -23.76
CA ALA A 228 -5.23 6.86 -23.21
C ALA A 228 -4.36 5.66 -22.82
N TYR A 229 -3.06 5.88 -22.89
CA TYR A 229 -2.02 5.15 -22.20
C TYR A 229 -1.51 6.01 -21.05
N ILE A 230 -1.36 5.43 -19.87
CA ILE A 230 -0.84 6.12 -18.69
C ILE A 230 0.32 5.30 -18.12
N GLY A 231 1.50 5.91 -18.09
CA GLY A 231 2.70 5.35 -17.47
C GLY A 231 2.95 6.00 -16.11
N ILE A 232 3.12 5.18 -15.06
CA ILE A 232 3.44 5.64 -13.70
C ILE A 232 4.77 5.02 -13.29
N ASP A 233 5.71 5.84 -12.87
CA ASP A 233 6.95 5.43 -12.22
C ASP A 233 6.92 5.87 -10.75
N PHE A 234 6.63 4.93 -9.85
CA PHE A 234 6.55 5.20 -8.42
C PHE A 234 7.92 5.46 -7.78
N LEU A 235 9.00 4.94 -8.40
CA LEU A 235 10.36 5.12 -7.89
C LEU A 235 10.87 6.53 -8.20
N ASP A 236 10.72 6.94 -9.48
CA ASP A 236 11.16 8.25 -9.97
C ASP A 236 10.09 9.33 -9.78
N LYS A 237 8.92 8.96 -9.23
CA LYS A 237 7.76 9.86 -9.00
C LYS A 237 7.37 10.62 -10.26
N LYS A 238 7.10 9.87 -11.36
CA LYS A 238 6.74 10.44 -12.65
C LYS A 238 5.47 9.81 -13.18
N THR A 239 4.65 10.61 -13.86
CA THR A 239 3.47 10.15 -14.56
C THR A 239 3.43 10.78 -15.94
N GLU A 240 3.20 9.96 -16.94
CA GLU A 240 3.06 10.35 -18.33
C GLU A 240 1.73 9.84 -18.87
N ILE A 241 1.02 10.68 -19.60
CA ILE A 241 -0.25 10.34 -20.23
C ILE A 241 -0.13 10.60 -21.72
N ILE A 242 -0.39 9.57 -22.51
CA ILE A 242 -0.45 9.62 -23.96
C ILE A 242 -1.91 9.36 -24.37
N LYS A 243 -2.55 10.32 -24.99
CA LYS A 243 -3.96 10.20 -25.41
C LYS A 243 -4.20 10.68 -26.83
N LEU A 244 -5.29 10.23 -27.42
CA LEU A 244 -5.78 10.84 -28.65
C LEU A 244 -6.25 12.25 -28.33
N LYS A 245 -5.78 13.24 -29.10
CA LYS A 245 -6.17 14.65 -28.92
C LYS A 245 -7.65 14.83 -29.24
N GLY A 246 -8.40 15.41 -28.29
CA GLY A 246 -9.73 15.96 -28.51
C GLY A 246 -9.67 17.41 -28.99
N ASP A 247 -10.80 17.94 -29.43
CA ASP A 247 -10.90 19.31 -29.96
C ASP A 247 -10.60 20.41 -28.92
N GLU A 248 -10.71 20.07 -27.59
CA GLU A 248 -10.52 21.02 -26.48
C GLU A 248 -9.19 20.81 -25.73
N ASP A 249 -8.27 19.97 -26.25
CA ASP A 249 -7.03 19.64 -25.54
C ASP A 249 -5.90 20.66 -25.82
N ASP A 250 -5.51 21.42 -24.79
CA ASP A 250 -4.32 22.32 -24.76
C ASP A 250 -3.02 21.58 -24.42
N ALA A 251 -2.76 20.42 -25.02
CA ALA A 251 -1.54 19.68 -24.74
C ALA A 251 -0.28 20.39 -25.30
N LEU A 252 0.76 20.50 -24.48
CA LEU A 252 2.02 21.18 -24.80
C LEU A 252 2.80 20.49 -25.96
N PHE A 253 2.62 19.17 -26.11
CA PHE A 253 3.27 18.38 -27.14
C PHE A 253 2.24 17.55 -27.91
N ASN A 254 2.14 17.81 -29.20
CA ASN A 254 1.26 17.09 -30.10
C ASN A 254 2.09 16.59 -31.28
N PHE A 255 1.80 15.37 -31.75
CA PHE A 255 2.34 14.87 -33.01
C PHE A 255 1.27 14.06 -33.75
N GLU A 256 1.35 14.08 -35.09
CA GLU A 256 0.44 13.38 -35.95
C GLU A 256 0.96 11.99 -36.28
N ILE A 257 0.08 11.01 -36.24
CA ILE A 257 0.34 9.64 -36.67
C ILE A 257 -0.65 9.27 -37.77
N GLU A 258 -0.11 8.83 -38.90
CA GLU A 258 -0.93 8.23 -39.95
C GLU A 258 -1.38 6.84 -39.54
N THR A 259 -2.68 6.58 -39.60
CA THR A 259 -3.29 5.27 -39.34
C THR A 259 -4.10 4.83 -40.55
N GLN A 260 -4.49 3.56 -40.61
CA GLN A 260 -5.37 3.06 -41.66
C GLN A 260 -6.74 3.80 -41.73
N ASN A 261 -7.14 4.45 -40.61
CA ASN A 261 -8.38 5.21 -40.47
C ASN A 261 -8.17 6.74 -40.54
N GLY A 262 -7.05 7.21 -41.14
CA GLY A 262 -6.71 8.61 -41.27
C GLY A 262 -5.67 9.07 -40.23
N THR A 263 -5.30 10.34 -40.32
CA THR A 263 -4.35 10.98 -39.42
C THR A 263 -4.98 11.19 -38.03
N LYS A 264 -4.27 10.79 -36.99
CA LYS A 264 -4.68 11.02 -35.60
C LYS A 264 -3.61 11.87 -34.90
N THR A 265 -4.04 12.87 -34.17
CA THR A 265 -3.16 13.66 -33.34
C THR A 265 -3.07 13.03 -31.96
N ILE A 266 -1.84 12.81 -31.49
CA ILE A 266 -1.53 12.32 -30.16
C ILE A 266 -1.06 13.47 -29.31
N ALA A 267 -1.60 13.55 -28.12
CA ALA A 267 -1.21 14.49 -27.09
C ALA A 267 -0.43 13.77 -25.99
N ILE A 268 0.72 14.35 -25.59
CA ILE A 268 1.49 13.90 -24.44
C ILE A 268 1.31 14.93 -23.32
N GLU A 269 0.89 14.43 -22.17
CA GLU A 269 0.75 15.22 -20.95
C GLU A 269 1.68 14.65 -19.88
N ASN A 270 2.39 15.53 -19.19
CA ASN A 270 3.14 15.23 -17.99
C ASN A 270 2.47 15.99 -16.84
N PRO A 271 1.56 15.34 -16.07
CA PRO A 271 0.91 16.00 -14.94
C PRO A 271 1.92 16.58 -13.97
N GLU A 272 1.63 17.75 -13.41
CA GLU A 272 2.46 18.35 -12.39
C GLU A 272 2.51 17.44 -11.16
N ILE A 273 3.70 17.11 -10.71
CA ILE A 273 3.95 16.29 -9.53
C ILE A 273 4.27 17.20 -8.36
N THR A 274 3.38 17.28 -7.40
CA THR A 274 3.65 17.95 -6.13
C THR A 274 4.53 17.05 -5.27
N GLU A 275 5.73 17.50 -4.92
CA GLU A 275 6.58 16.75 -4.00
C GLU A 275 5.97 16.71 -2.60
N ILE A 276 5.61 15.51 -2.16
CA ILE A 276 5.10 15.25 -0.82
C ILE A 276 5.80 14.02 -0.22
N ASN A 277 5.85 13.98 1.09
CA ASN A 277 6.23 12.79 1.83
C ASN A 277 5.00 11.86 1.92
N ALA A 278 5.03 10.71 1.26
CA ALA A 278 3.90 9.80 1.20
C ALA A 278 3.48 9.26 2.58
N ILE A 279 4.44 8.98 3.49
CA ILE A 279 4.15 8.56 4.87
C ILE A 279 3.46 9.68 5.64
N GLU A 280 3.95 10.91 5.54
CA GLU A 280 3.28 12.06 6.17
C GLU A 280 1.87 12.24 5.62
N ALA A 281 1.69 12.12 4.31
CA ALA A 281 0.40 12.30 3.66
C ALA A 281 -0.63 11.23 4.10
N GLU A 282 -0.21 9.97 4.26
CA GLU A 282 -1.13 8.92 4.73
C GLU A 282 -1.50 9.09 6.22
N LEU A 283 -0.55 9.47 7.08
CA LEU A 283 -0.80 9.73 8.49
C LEU A 283 -1.69 10.98 8.67
N ARG A 284 -1.48 12.02 7.87
CA ARG A 284 -2.33 13.22 7.81
C ARG A 284 -3.74 12.85 7.36
N ALA A 285 -3.89 12.02 6.34
CA ALA A 285 -5.20 11.57 5.87
C ALA A 285 -5.98 10.80 6.95
N PHE A 286 -5.28 9.99 7.75
CA PHE A 286 -5.86 9.32 8.91
C PHE A 286 -6.32 10.33 9.98
N TYR A 287 -5.46 11.29 10.33
CA TYR A 287 -5.80 12.37 11.25
C TYR A 287 -7.02 13.16 10.77
N ASP A 288 -7.04 13.57 9.51
CA ASP A 288 -8.15 14.33 8.91
C ASP A 288 -9.46 13.52 8.92
N ALA A 289 -9.38 12.20 8.68
CA ALA A 289 -10.55 11.31 8.74
C ALA A 289 -11.14 11.24 10.17
N ILE A 290 -10.30 11.27 11.19
CA ILE A 290 -10.74 11.34 12.60
C ILE A 290 -11.37 12.69 12.89
N LEU A 291 -10.68 13.79 12.53
CA LEU A 291 -11.09 15.15 12.82
C LEU A 291 -12.44 15.53 12.19
N HIS A 292 -12.65 15.10 10.94
CA HIS A 292 -13.85 15.45 10.17
C HIS A 292 -14.92 14.34 10.17
N ASP A 293 -14.72 13.27 10.93
CA ASP A 293 -15.58 12.09 10.97
C ASP A 293 -15.85 11.46 9.59
N THR A 294 -14.86 11.48 8.70
CA THR A 294 -14.95 10.89 7.37
C THR A 294 -14.36 9.47 7.33
N ARG A 295 -14.59 8.76 6.22
CA ARG A 295 -13.97 7.44 5.98
C ARG A 295 -12.52 7.64 5.58
N PRO A 296 -11.56 6.93 6.20
CA PRO A 296 -10.16 6.97 5.76
C PRO A 296 -10.01 6.50 4.30
N PRO A 297 -9.04 7.06 3.55
CA PRO A 297 -8.83 6.72 2.13
C PRO A 297 -8.46 5.26 1.89
N VAL A 298 -7.80 4.62 2.86
CA VAL A 298 -7.43 3.20 2.84
C VAL A 298 -7.95 2.57 4.13
N ASN A 299 -9.21 2.14 4.10
CA ASN A 299 -9.89 1.65 5.28
C ASN A 299 -9.70 0.12 5.48
N GLU A 300 -10.36 -0.44 6.51
CA GLU A 300 -10.29 -1.86 6.86
C GLU A 300 -10.72 -2.80 5.73
N ILE A 301 -11.66 -2.38 4.88
CA ILE A 301 -12.14 -3.20 3.77
C ILE A 301 -11.09 -3.22 2.65
N ASP A 302 -10.47 -2.07 2.34
CA ASP A 302 -9.39 -2.01 1.36
C ASP A 302 -8.24 -2.94 1.76
N GLY A 303 -7.81 -2.87 3.02
CA GLY A 303 -6.75 -3.74 3.54
C GLY A 303 -7.12 -5.22 3.53
N TYR A 304 -8.37 -5.55 3.91
CA TYR A 304 -8.87 -6.93 3.89
C TYR A 304 -8.88 -7.50 2.46
N VAL A 305 -9.46 -6.79 1.49
CA VAL A 305 -9.55 -7.27 0.11
C VAL A 305 -8.17 -7.41 -0.54
N ALA A 306 -7.26 -6.47 -0.29
CA ALA A 306 -5.88 -6.59 -0.76
C ALA A 306 -5.16 -7.82 -0.19
N LEU A 307 -5.34 -8.09 1.10
CA LEU A 307 -4.79 -9.28 1.77
C LEU A 307 -5.43 -10.56 1.24
N GLU A 308 -6.75 -10.59 1.05
CA GLU A 308 -7.49 -11.75 0.51
C GLU A 308 -6.97 -12.13 -0.88
N VAL A 309 -6.82 -11.15 -1.80
CA VAL A 309 -6.26 -11.38 -3.13
C VAL A 309 -4.80 -11.85 -3.05
N ALA A 310 -3.98 -11.29 -2.16
CA ALA A 310 -2.61 -11.73 -1.96
C ALA A 310 -2.53 -13.20 -1.49
N HIS A 311 -3.39 -13.62 -0.58
CA HIS A 311 -3.46 -15.02 -0.13
C HIS A 311 -4.02 -15.96 -1.21
N ASP A 312 -4.97 -15.50 -2.04
CA ASP A 312 -5.44 -16.28 -3.20
C ASP A 312 -4.30 -16.55 -4.20
N ILE A 313 -3.47 -15.54 -4.43
CA ILE A 313 -2.27 -15.68 -5.26
C ILE A 313 -1.32 -16.73 -4.67
N LEU A 314 -1.04 -16.67 -3.36
CA LEU A 314 -0.18 -17.65 -2.69
C LEU A 314 -0.72 -19.07 -2.83
N ARG A 315 -2.03 -19.28 -2.56
CA ARG A 315 -2.68 -20.60 -2.75
C ARG A 315 -2.56 -21.12 -4.18
N LYS A 316 -2.66 -20.25 -5.19
CA LYS A 316 -2.48 -20.64 -6.59
C LYS A 316 -1.04 -21.04 -6.92
N ILE A 317 -0.05 -20.35 -6.35
CA ILE A 317 1.37 -20.71 -6.50
C ILE A 317 1.64 -22.07 -5.86
N ASP A 318 1.18 -22.29 -4.62
CA ASP A 318 1.40 -23.52 -3.87
C ASP A 318 0.72 -24.74 -4.52
N SER A 319 -0.41 -24.55 -5.18
CA SER A 319 -1.14 -25.61 -5.91
C SER A 319 -0.57 -25.90 -7.29
N SER A 320 0.43 -25.14 -7.76
CA SER A 320 1.06 -25.32 -9.07
C SER A 320 2.01 -26.53 -9.06
N PRO A 321 2.05 -27.38 -10.12
CA PRO A 321 2.95 -28.52 -10.21
C PRO A 321 4.45 -28.19 -10.07
N ASN A 322 4.83 -26.96 -10.31
CA ASN A 322 6.21 -26.48 -10.20
C ASN A 322 6.66 -26.18 -8.76
N SER A 323 5.77 -26.22 -7.77
CA SER A 323 6.11 -25.98 -6.36
C SER A 323 6.72 -27.20 -5.66
N THR A 324 6.70 -28.38 -6.27
CA THR A 324 7.15 -29.66 -5.67
C THR A 324 8.54 -30.13 -6.12
N SER A 325 9.30 -29.32 -6.85
CA SER A 325 10.65 -29.69 -7.29
C SER A 325 11.72 -29.16 -6.32
N THR A 326 11.76 -29.71 -5.11
CA THR A 326 13.01 -29.78 -4.34
C THR A 326 13.81 -30.95 -4.91
N VAL A 327 14.82 -30.67 -5.72
CA VAL A 327 15.89 -31.61 -6.07
C VAL A 327 17.00 -31.48 -5.04
#